data_83fe975f937fcffa8bfc72ed0a041093
#
_entry.id   83fe975f937fcffa8bfc72ed0a041093
#
_cell.length_a   1.000
_cell.length_b   1.000
_cell.length_c   1.000
_cell.angle_alpha   90.00
_cell.angle_beta   90.00
_cell.angle_gamma   90.00
#
_symmetry.space_group_name_H-M   'P 1'
#
loop_
_entity.id
_entity.type
_entity.pdbx_description
1 polymer ?
#
loop_
_entity_poly.entity_id
_entity_poly.type
_entity_poly.pdbx_seq_one_letter_code
_entity_poly.pdbx_strand_id
1 'polypeptide(L)'
;MDNILFCSVGRRARLLLDFRESMGGCGQIIATDLSPVAPALFYADKTYLVPKITEPGYFDRIMEICKENSVKAVTTLIDPEIEILAKHRKELLGVGVLPLCPADWTAHLCFDKYEMFRYLCSKGVRTVLTYNSLESFKEGIEKGEISFPVFMKPISGSGSVGIGKCETMEEVEEKWNDGKFTYIIQELMTGGDCDADVYVDCISHKPVAIFSKKKIESRIGGASKTISYKDPKLFDFVEEVCSVLELNGPCDMDFFIKDGEYYLSEINPRFGGAYLHAYGAGVDFVQLILNNIHGKVNHSIIGDYEEDIIMMMFDDVVIKKKSELLSSQFQLL
;
A
#
# COMPACT_ATOMS: atom_id res chain seq x y z
N MET A 1 9.48 -24.91 -6.49
CA MET A 1 10.06 -23.72 -5.84
C MET A 1 9.04 -22.59 -5.90
N ASP A 2 8.85 -21.90 -4.79
CA ASP A 2 7.85 -20.85 -4.64
C ASP A 2 8.50 -19.47 -4.87
N ASN A 3 8.95 -19.25 -6.10
CA ASN A 3 9.65 -18.02 -6.46
C ASN A 3 8.68 -16.84 -6.46
N ILE A 4 9.04 -15.73 -5.80
CA ILE A 4 8.23 -14.53 -5.67
C ILE A 4 8.94 -13.36 -6.32
N LEU A 5 8.22 -12.60 -7.16
CA LEU A 5 8.71 -11.38 -7.80
C LEU A 5 8.21 -10.15 -7.05
N PHE A 6 9.16 -9.30 -6.67
CA PHE A 6 8.92 -7.97 -6.12
C PHE A 6 9.29 -6.92 -7.16
N CYS A 7 8.31 -6.12 -7.56
CA CYS A 7 8.50 -5.02 -8.47
C CYS A 7 8.75 -3.71 -7.69
N SER A 8 9.61 -2.83 -8.27
CA SER A 8 9.91 -1.50 -7.72
C SER A 8 10.35 -1.54 -6.26
N VAL A 9 11.38 -2.36 -5.97
CA VAL A 9 11.77 -2.69 -4.58
C VAL A 9 12.38 -1.52 -3.80
N GLY A 10 12.98 -0.53 -4.48
CA GLY A 10 13.50 0.68 -3.85
C GLY A 10 14.39 0.39 -2.63
N ARG A 11 14.00 0.94 -1.49
CA ARG A 11 14.71 0.78 -0.20
C ARG A 11 14.13 -0.30 0.73
N ARG A 12 13.22 -1.15 0.24
CA ARG A 12 12.47 -2.12 1.05
C ARG A 12 13.26 -3.40 1.37
N ALA A 13 14.57 -3.28 1.63
CA ALA A 13 15.49 -4.39 1.89
C ALA A 13 15.03 -5.30 3.04
N ARG A 14 14.56 -4.71 4.15
CA ARG A 14 14.12 -5.49 5.32
C ARG A 14 12.94 -6.38 4.99
N LEU A 15 11.99 -5.94 4.18
CA LEU A 15 10.86 -6.75 3.73
C LEU A 15 11.34 -8.00 2.98
N LEU A 16 12.34 -7.87 2.09
CA LEU A 16 12.88 -9.01 1.37
C LEU A 16 13.60 -9.98 2.31
N LEU A 17 14.26 -9.49 3.36
CA LEU A 17 14.88 -10.34 4.39
C LEU A 17 13.83 -11.12 5.19
N ASP A 18 12.73 -10.47 5.59
CA ASP A 18 11.62 -11.13 6.29
C ASP A 18 11.00 -12.23 5.43
N PHE A 19 10.82 -11.97 4.12
CA PHE A 19 10.40 -12.99 3.16
C PHE A 19 11.38 -14.15 3.07
N ARG A 20 12.69 -13.86 2.96
CA ARG A 20 13.72 -14.92 2.92
C ARG A 20 13.70 -15.80 4.15
N GLU A 21 13.57 -15.20 5.33
CA GLU A 21 13.49 -15.91 6.61
C GLU A 21 12.26 -16.81 6.66
N SER A 22 11.08 -16.26 6.40
CA SER A 22 9.82 -16.99 6.47
C SER A 22 9.69 -18.08 5.39
N MET A 23 10.21 -17.85 4.18
CA MET A 23 10.23 -18.85 3.11
C MET A 23 11.12 -20.06 3.42
N GLY A 24 12.11 -19.95 4.32
CA GLY A 24 12.94 -21.07 4.76
C GLY A 24 13.63 -21.84 3.63
N GLY A 25 13.89 -21.20 2.48
CA GLY A 25 14.55 -21.80 1.32
C GLY A 25 13.61 -22.55 0.35
N CYS A 26 12.30 -22.47 0.51
CA CYS A 26 11.34 -23.12 -0.41
C CYS A 26 11.29 -22.46 -1.80
N GLY A 27 11.82 -21.24 -1.96
CA GLY A 27 11.83 -20.49 -3.21
C GLY A 27 12.90 -19.39 -3.24
N GLN A 28 12.90 -18.63 -4.32
CA GLN A 28 13.80 -17.49 -4.55
C GLN A 28 13.04 -16.18 -4.52
N ILE A 29 13.69 -15.13 -4.02
CA ILE A 29 13.25 -13.75 -4.10
C ILE A 29 13.82 -13.15 -5.38
N ILE A 30 12.97 -12.75 -6.30
CA ILE A 30 13.33 -12.03 -7.51
C ILE A 30 12.91 -10.57 -7.33
N ALA A 31 13.77 -9.64 -7.68
CA ALA A 31 13.51 -8.22 -7.51
C ALA A 31 13.75 -7.44 -8.80
N THR A 32 12.87 -6.46 -9.05
CA THR A 32 13.06 -5.49 -10.13
C THR A 32 13.07 -4.06 -9.59
N ASP A 33 13.82 -3.20 -10.25
CA ASP A 33 13.81 -1.75 -10.03
C ASP A 33 14.25 -1.03 -11.30
N LEU A 34 13.88 0.25 -11.43
CA LEU A 34 14.38 1.14 -12.46
C LEU A 34 15.84 1.54 -12.18
N SER A 35 16.19 1.71 -10.89
CA SER A 35 17.47 2.23 -10.45
C SER A 35 18.43 1.11 -10.09
N PRO A 36 19.65 1.06 -10.70
CA PRO A 36 20.67 0.09 -10.33
C PRO A 36 21.25 0.33 -8.93
N VAL A 37 20.93 1.44 -8.30
CA VAL A 37 21.33 1.80 -6.92
C VAL A 37 20.20 1.63 -5.92
N ALA A 38 19.12 0.96 -6.29
CA ALA A 38 18.08 0.58 -5.35
C ALA A 38 18.63 -0.43 -4.32
N PRO A 39 18.75 -0.08 -3.03
CA PRO A 39 19.46 -0.92 -2.05
C PRO A 39 18.81 -2.30 -1.87
N ALA A 40 17.49 -2.42 -2.02
CA ALA A 40 16.81 -3.70 -1.85
C ALA A 40 17.19 -4.74 -2.91
N LEU A 41 17.68 -4.34 -4.10
CA LEU A 41 18.19 -5.28 -5.10
C LEU A 41 19.31 -6.17 -4.56
N PHE A 42 20.14 -5.67 -3.64
CA PHE A 42 21.27 -6.41 -3.08
C PHE A 42 20.87 -7.47 -2.05
N TYR A 43 19.59 -7.57 -1.75
CA TYR A 43 19.02 -8.55 -0.82
C TYR A 43 18.12 -9.59 -1.51
N ALA A 44 17.98 -9.52 -2.84
CA ALA A 44 17.29 -10.53 -3.63
C ALA A 44 18.24 -11.62 -4.15
N ASP A 45 17.69 -12.77 -4.54
CA ASP A 45 18.48 -13.88 -5.11
C ASP A 45 18.77 -13.66 -6.60
N LYS A 46 17.82 -13.00 -7.29
CA LYS A 46 17.97 -12.55 -8.68
C LYS A 46 17.41 -11.15 -8.83
N THR A 47 18.06 -10.36 -9.66
CA THR A 47 17.72 -8.96 -9.84
C THR A 47 17.72 -8.54 -11.30
N TYR A 48 16.80 -7.66 -11.66
CA TYR A 48 16.63 -7.15 -13.01
C TYR A 48 16.40 -5.65 -12.98
N LEU A 49 17.00 -4.92 -13.92
CA LEU A 49 16.59 -3.56 -14.22
C LEU A 49 15.46 -3.61 -15.25
N VAL A 50 14.47 -2.77 -15.03
CA VAL A 50 13.27 -2.65 -15.87
C VAL A 50 13.07 -1.21 -16.34
N PRO A 51 12.35 -0.97 -17.45
CA PRO A 51 11.98 0.37 -17.87
C PRO A 51 11.12 1.07 -16.81
N LYS A 52 10.84 2.36 -17.00
CA LYS A 52 9.81 3.04 -16.19
C LYS A 52 8.45 2.37 -16.39
N ILE A 53 7.65 2.33 -15.33
CA ILE A 53 6.29 1.76 -15.38
C ILE A 53 5.38 2.39 -16.44
N THR A 54 5.68 3.64 -16.85
CA THR A 54 4.95 4.37 -17.90
C THR A 54 5.48 4.11 -19.32
N GLU A 55 6.59 3.38 -19.48
CA GLU A 55 7.17 3.09 -20.78
C GLU A 55 6.51 1.89 -21.44
N PRO A 56 6.31 1.92 -22.77
CA PRO A 56 5.85 0.75 -23.53
C PRO A 56 6.79 -0.45 -23.29
N GLY A 57 6.19 -1.65 -23.16
CA GLY A 57 6.97 -2.88 -22.93
C GLY A 57 7.36 -3.14 -21.47
N TYR A 58 7.01 -2.25 -20.53
CA TYR A 58 7.28 -2.50 -19.11
C TYR A 58 6.66 -3.83 -18.65
N PHE A 59 5.35 -4.00 -18.88
CA PHE A 59 4.66 -5.21 -18.45
C PHE A 59 5.14 -6.46 -19.20
N ASP A 60 5.47 -6.34 -20.48
CA ASP A 60 6.05 -7.45 -21.26
C ASP A 60 7.34 -7.95 -20.60
N ARG A 61 8.20 -7.01 -20.14
CA ARG A 61 9.43 -7.36 -19.42
C ARG A 61 9.15 -8.05 -18.08
N ILE A 62 8.15 -7.62 -17.33
CA ILE A 62 7.70 -8.31 -16.11
C ILE A 62 7.26 -9.74 -16.43
N MET A 63 6.48 -9.93 -17.48
CA MET A 63 6.03 -11.26 -17.92
C MET A 63 7.18 -12.18 -18.35
N GLU A 64 8.18 -11.66 -19.06
CA GLU A 64 9.40 -12.40 -19.40
C GLU A 64 10.12 -12.87 -18.13
N ILE A 65 10.38 -11.95 -17.17
CA ILE A 65 11.03 -12.26 -15.89
C ILE A 65 10.24 -13.34 -15.13
N CYS A 66 8.91 -13.25 -15.12
CA CYS A 66 8.06 -14.26 -14.49
C CYS A 66 8.26 -15.65 -15.11
N LYS A 67 8.31 -15.74 -16.43
CA LYS A 67 8.52 -17.01 -17.17
C LYS A 67 9.93 -17.54 -16.97
N GLU A 68 10.96 -16.69 -17.16
CA GLU A 68 12.38 -17.04 -17.01
C GLU A 68 12.69 -17.63 -15.62
N ASN A 69 12.00 -17.15 -14.59
CA ASN A 69 12.27 -17.52 -13.21
C ASN A 69 11.19 -18.43 -12.59
N SER A 70 10.24 -18.92 -13.38
CA SER A 70 9.13 -19.76 -12.87
C SER A 70 8.47 -19.14 -11.64
N VAL A 71 8.20 -17.82 -11.69
CA VAL A 71 7.56 -17.06 -10.59
C VAL A 71 6.19 -17.63 -10.27
N LYS A 72 5.85 -17.69 -8.99
CA LYS A 72 4.56 -18.17 -8.48
C LYS A 72 3.66 -17.07 -7.95
N ALA A 73 4.25 -15.98 -7.46
CA ALA A 73 3.49 -14.77 -7.09
C ALA A 73 4.27 -13.51 -7.47
N VAL A 74 3.55 -12.44 -7.76
CA VAL A 74 4.10 -11.12 -8.04
C VAL A 74 3.41 -10.06 -7.19
N THR A 75 4.20 -9.13 -6.66
CA THR A 75 3.72 -7.95 -5.93
C THR A 75 4.53 -6.73 -6.35
N THR A 76 3.95 -5.54 -6.15
CA THR A 76 4.68 -4.27 -6.25
C THR A 76 4.77 -3.58 -4.90
N LEU A 77 5.75 -2.69 -4.76
CA LEU A 77 5.96 -1.90 -3.54
C LEU A 77 5.67 -0.41 -3.74
N ILE A 78 5.08 -0.03 -4.90
CA ILE A 78 4.67 1.34 -5.21
C ILE A 78 3.23 1.38 -5.74
N ASP A 79 2.47 2.40 -5.34
CA ASP A 79 1.05 2.51 -5.64
C ASP A 79 0.73 2.63 -7.15
N PRO A 80 1.46 3.43 -7.97
CA PRO A 80 1.16 3.57 -9.39
C PRO A 80 1.28 2.28 -10.22
N GLU A 81 2.02 1.29 -9.72
CA GLU A 81 2.23 0.02 -10.42
C GLU A 81 1.14 -1.01 -10.13
N ILE A 82 0.35 -0.80 -9.07
CA ILE A 82 -0.75 -1.69 -8.69
C ILE A 82 -1.78 -1.80 -9.82
N GLU A 83 -2.17 -0.67 -10.44
CA GLU A 83 -3.11 -0.65 -11.56
C GLU A 83 -2.60 -1.45 -12.76
N ILE A 84 -1.29 -1.43 -13.02
CA ILE A 84 -0.67 -2.20 -14.11
C ILE A 84 -0.83 -3.70 -13.85
N LEU A 85 -0.47 -4.17 -12.66
CA LEU A 85 -0.62 -5.58 -12.28
C LEU A 85 -2.09 -6.01 -12.27
N ALA A 86 -2.98 -5.17 -11.75
CA ALA A 86 -4.41 -5.43 -11.66
C ALA A 86 -5.05 -5.56 -13.06
N LYS A 87 -4.74 -4.66 -13.97
CA LYS A 87 -5.19 -4.67 -15.37
C LYS A 87 -4.77 -5.97 -16.08
N HIS A 88 -3.58 -6.46 -15.81
CA HIS A 88 -3.02 -7.66 -16.43
C HIS A 88 -3.18 -8.93 -15.57
N ARG A 89 -4.05 -8.88 -14.55
CA ARG A 89 -4.28 -9.99 -13.61
C ARG A 89 -4.59 -11.32 -14.33
N LYS A 90 -5.43 -11.29 -15.38
CA LYS A 90 -5.81 -12.49 -16.14
C LYS A 90 -4.63 -13.12 -16.87
N GLU A 91 -3.74 -12.31 -17.42
CA GLU A 91 -2.54 -12.76 -18.13
C GLU A 91 -1.55 -13.43 -17.17
N LEU A 92 -1.32 -12.82 -15.99
CA LEU A 92 -0.49 -13.38 -14.93
C LEU A 92 -1.02 -14.72 -14.45
N LEU A 93 -2.31 -14.80 -14.13
CA LEU A 93 -2.96 -16.07 -13.72
C LEU A 93 -2.88 -17.13 -14.83
N GLY A 94 -3.01 -16.73 -16.11
CA GLY A 94 -2.92 -17.62 -17.27
C GLY A 94 -1.55 -18.29 -17.42
N VAL A 95 -0.49 -17.72 -16.88
CA VAL A 95 0.87 -18.33 -16.84
C VAL A 95 1.22 -18.92 -15.46
N GLY A 96 0.25 -19.04 -14.56
CA GLY A 96 0.42 -19.64 -13.23
C GLY A 96 1.11 -18.74 -12.20
N VAL A 97 1.05 -17.43 -12.40
CA VAL A 97 1.55 -16.41 -11.47
C VAL A 97 0.39 -15.77 -10.71
N LEU A 98 0.39 -15.86 -9.39
CA LEU A 98 -0.59 -15.21 -8.50
C LEU A 98 -0.24 -13.73 -8.34
N PRO A 99 -1.04 -12.78 -8.88
CA PRO A 99 -0.82 -11.37 -8.62
C PRO A 99 -1.40 -10.99 -7.25
N LEU A 100 -0.55 -10.48 -6.37
CA LEU A 100 -0.94 -9.97 -5.05
C LEU A 100 -1.40 -8.51 -5.19
N CYS A 101 -2.51 -8.32 -5.86
CA CYS A 101 -3.14 -7.03 -6.10
C CYS A 101 -4.66 -7.20 -6.20
N PRO A 102 -5.45 -6.13 -6.00
CA PRO A 102 -6.91 -6.16 -6.10
C PRO A 102 -7.39 -6.41 -7.54
N ALA A 103 -8.70 -6.48 -7.73
CA ALA A 103 -9.30 -6.37 -9.05
C ALA A 103 -9.02 -4.99 -9.67
N ASP A 104 -9.03 -4.89 -11.01
CA ASP A 104 -8.68 -3.69 -11.76
C ASP A 104 -9.49 -2.46 -11.33
N TRP A 105 -10.82 -2.60 -11.21
CA TRP A 105 -11.69 -1.51 -10.75
C TRP A 105 -11.40 -1.07 -9.29
N THR A 106 -11.04 -2.00 -8.42
CA THR A 106 -10.67 -1.70 -7.04
C THR A 106 -9.30 -1.01 -6.98
N ALA A 107 -8.34 -1.42 -7.82
CA ALA A 107 -7.04 -0.76 -7.92
C ALA A 107 -7.22 0.71 -8.33
N HIS A 108 -8.06 0.98 -9.31
CA HIS A 108 -8.40 2.34 -9.74
C HIS A 108 -9.01 3.18 -8.61
N LEU A 109 -9.99 2.63 -7.88
CA LEU A 109 -10.59 3.31 -6.72
C LEU A 109 -9.55 3.61 -5.63
N CYS A 110 -8.63 2.69 -5.35
CA CYS A 110 -7.59 2.91 -4.34
C CYS A 110 -6.61 4.03 -4.76
N PHE A 111 -6.44 4.27 -6.05
CA PHE A 111 -5.56 5.31 -6.57
C PHE A 111 -6.22 6.69 -6.61
N ASP A 112 -7.54 6.77 -6.86
CA ASP A 112 -8.33 8.01 -6.86
C ASP A 112 -9.10 8.17 -5.54
N LYS A 113 -8.62 9.07 -4.67
CA LYS A 113 -9.20 9.29 -3.33
C LYS A 113 -10.63 9.82 -3.34
N TYR A 114 -11.03 10.54 -4.41
CA TYR A 114 -12.39 11.06 -4.49
C TYR A 114 -13.38 9.99 -4.99
N GLU A 115 -12.99 9.22 -6.00
CA GLU A 115 -13.81 8.10 -6.47
C GLU A 115 -13.96 7.03 -5.37
N MET A 116 -12.91 6.76 -4.58
CA MET A 116 -12.98 5.90 -3.40
C MET A 116 -13.99 6.44 -2.38
N PHE A 117 -13.91 7.74 -2.04
CA PHE A 117 -14.86 8.38 -1.14
C PHE A 117 -16.31 8.21 -1.62
N ARG A 118 -16.58 8.54 -2.89
CA ARG A 118 -17.93 8.40 -3.46
C ARG A 118 -18.45 6.97 -3.42
N TYR A 119 -17.59 6.04 -3.80
CA TYR A 119 -17.94 4.62 -3.82
C TYR A 119 -18.30 4.13 -2.41
N LEU A 120 -17.45 4.38 -1.43
CA LEU A 120 -17.64 3.94 -0.05
C LEU A 120 -18.88 4.57 0.58
N CYS A 121 -19.11 5.88 0.36
CA CYS A 121 -20.36 6.54 0.78
C CYS A 121 -21.60 5.85 0.19
N SER A 122 -21.56 5.45 -1.09
CA SER A 122 -22.66 4.74 -1.74
C SER A 122 -22.93 3.36 -1.14
N LYS A 123 -21.95 2.78 -0.45
CA LYS A 123 -22.04 1.50 0.26
C LYS A 123 -22.34 1.65 1.75
N GLY A 124 -22.44 2.89 2.25
CA GLY A 124 -22.66 3.17 3.66
C GLY A 124 -21.40 3.03 4.54
N VAL A 125 -20.24 2.85 3.95
CA VAL A 125 -18.95 2.75 4.68
C VAL A 125 -18.48 4.13 5.09
N ARG A 126 -18.09 4.29 6.36
CA ARG A 126 -17.61 5.57 6.90
C ARG A 126 -16.27 5.95 6.30
N THR A 127 -16.18 7.13 5.74
CA THR A 127 -14.94 7.72 5.19
C THR A 127 -14.94 9.22 5.44
N VAL A 128 -13.78 9.85 5.29
CA VAL A 128 -13.59 11.29 5.55
C VAL A 128 -14.37 12.11 4.52
N LEU A 129 -15.20 13.06 4.98
CA LEU A 129 -15.96 13.95 4.08
C LEU A 129 -15.03 14.66 3.11
N THR A 130 -15.29 14.51 1.82
CA THR A 130 -14.36 14.90 0.75
C THR A 130 -15.08 15.66 -0.37
N TYR A 131 -14.48 16.77 -0.81
CA TYR A 131 -14.91 17.58 -1.93
C TYR A 131 -13.82 17.59 -3.01
N ASN A 132 -14.22 17.58 -4.28
CA ASN A 132 -13.31 17.63 -5.44
C ASN A 132 -13.49 18.90 -6.30
N SER A 133 -14.24 19.88 -5.82
CA SER A 133 -14.37 21.19 -6.44
C SER A 133 -14.55 22.30 -5.41
N LEU A 134 -14.10 23.52 -5.73
CA LEU A 134 -14.33 24.69 -4.89
C LEU A 134 -15.82 25.01 -4.76
N GLU A 135 -16.60 24.78 -5.79
CA GLU A 135 -18.04 25.02 -5.79
C GLU A 135 -18.74 24.14 -4.77
N SER A 136 -18.59 22.82 -4.86
CA SER A 136 -19.20 21.88 -3.92
C SER A 136 -18.70 22.07 -2.49
N PHE A 137 -17.43 22.46 -2.31
CA PHE A 137 -16.87 22.78 -1.01
C PHE A 137 -17.52 24.03 -0.39
N LYS A 138 -17.69 25.12 -1.18
CA LYS A 138 -18.39 26.33 -0.72
C LYS A 138 -19.82 26.06 -0.33
N GLU A 139 -20.54 25.26 -1.13
CA GLU A 139 -21.88 24.80 -0.77
C GLU A 139 -21.90 24.01 0.55
N GLY A 140 -20.92 23.12 0.78
CA GLY A 140 -20.79 22.37 2.02
C GLY A 140 -20.57 23.28 3.24
N ILE A 141 -19.77 24.34 3.11
CA ILE A 141 -19.62 25.38 4.15
C ILE A 141 -20.95 26.08 4.43
N GLU A 142 -21.66 26.52 3.38
CA GLU A 142 -22.96 27.22 3.52
C GLU A 142 -24.02 26.35 4.18
N LYS A 143 -24.02 25.04 3.91
CA LYS A 143 -24.92 24.05 4.52
C LYS A 143 -24.49 23.62 5.94
N GLY A 144 -23.29 24.03 6.39
CA GLY A 144 -22.73 23.62 7.69
C GLY A 144 -22.28 22.16 7.74
N GLU A 145 -22.05 21.53 6.59
CA GLU A 145 -21.58 20.13 6.48
C GLU A 145 -20.07 20.04 6.81
N ILE A 146 -19.31 21.08 6.53
CA ILE A 146 -17.88 21.20 6.81
C ILE A 146 -17.55 22.60 7.32
N SER A 147 -16.51 22.72 8.12
CA SER A 147 -16.02 24.00 8.64
C SER A 147 -14.50 24.05 8.66
N PHE A 148 -13.94 25.25 8.65
CA PHE A 148 -12.51 25.44 8.84
C PHE A 148 -12.07 25.06 10.27
N PRO A 149 -10.82 24.56 10.42
CA PRO A 149 -9.83 24.28 9.36
C PRO A 149 -10.16 23.02 8.56
N VAL A 150 -9.68 22.98 7.32
CA VAL A 150 -9.81 21.84 6.42
C VAL A 150 -8.44 21.28 6.03
N PHE A 151 -8.41 20.09 5.42
CA PHE A 151 -7.19 19.46 4.96
C PHE A 151 -7.23 19.27 3.44
N MET A 152 -6.18 19.68 2.75
CA MET A 152 -6.04 19.48 1.31
C MET A 152 -4.95 18.48 0.98
N LYS A 153 -5.24 17.59 0.05
CA LYS A 153 -4.27 16.61 -0.48
C LYS A 153 -4.49 16.36 -1.97
N PRO A 154 -3.46 15.92 -2.72
CA PRO A 154 -3.64 15.49 -4.09
C PRO A 154 -4.66 14.35 -4.19
N ILE A 155 -5.48 14.37 -5.24
CA ILE A 155 -6.49 13.33 -5.52
C ILE A 155 -5.84 11.95 -5.69
N SER A 156 -4.64 11.90 -6.27
CA SER A 156 -3.84 10.68 -6.44
C SER A 156 -2.41 10.88 -5.94
N GLY A 157 -1.70 9.77 -5.70
CA GLY A 157 -0.34 9.79 -5.18
C GLY A 157 -0.25 9.44 -3.70
N SER A 158 0.98 9.23 -3.23
CA SER A 158 1.33 8.77 -1.87
C SER A 158 2.51 9.54 -1.29
N GLY A 159 2.92 9.21 -0.06
CA GLY A 159 4.13 9.76 0.55
C GLY A 159 3.99 11.17 1.10
N SER A 160 2.79 11.66 1.38
CA SER A 160 2.53 12.96 2.00
C SER A 160 3.05 14.17 1.21
N VAL A 161 3.15 14.06 -0.11
CA VAL A 161 3.55 15.16 -0.99
C VAL A 161 2.34 16.03 -1.33
N GLY A 162 2.50 17.34 -1.25
CA GLY A 162 1.44 18.31 -1.63
C GLY A 162 0.28 18.43 -0.64
N ILE A 163 0.35 17.80 0.53
CA ILE A 163 -0.68 17.88 1.57
C ILE A 163 -0.56 19.17 2.40
N GLY A 164 -1.65 19.57 3.04
CA GLY A 164 -1.61 20.71 3.99
C GLY A 164 -2.96 21.04 4.61
N LYS A 165 -2.89 21.61 5.81
CA LYS A 165 -4.01 22.22 6.50
C LYS A 165 -4.27 23.62 5.93
N CYS A 166 -5.52 24.00 5.78
CA CYS A 166 -5.95 25.36 5.42
C CYS A 166 -6.91 25.89 6.48
N GLU A 167 -6.65 27.10 6.95
CA GLU A 167 -7.42 27.77 8.01
C GLU A 167 -8.52 28.67 7.44
N THR A 168 -8.35 29.11 6.18
CA THR A 168 -9.26 30.07 5.54
C THR A 168 -9.57 29.67 4.08
N MET A 169 -10.59 30.31 3.51
CA MET A 169 -10.96 30.12 2.11
C MET A 169 -9.86 30.59 1.16
N GLU A 170 -9.19 31.68 1.51
CA GLU A 170 -8.09 32.24 0.71
C GLU A 170 -6.94 31.24 0.59
N GLU A 171 -6.57 30.58 1.67
CA GLU A 171 -5.53 29.54 1.66
C GLU A 171 -5.95 28.32 0.80
N VAL A 172 -7.23 27.95 0.85
CA VAL A 172 -7.77 26.89 -0.01
C VAL A 172 -7.69 27.29 -1.48
N GLU A 173 -8.13 28.50 -1.84
CA GLU A 173 -8.11 29.00 -3.22
C GLU A 173 -6.68 29.15 -3.76
N GLU A 174 -5.74 29.64 -2.95
CA GLU A 174 -4.33 29.75 -3.30
C GLU A 174 -3.74 28.36 -3.63
N LYS A 175 -3.92 27.39 -2.72
CA LYS A 175 -3.43 26.04 -2.92
C LYS A 175 -4.13 25.32 -4.08
N TRP A 176 -5.43 25.50 -4.24
CA TRP A 176 -6.22 24.93 -5.34
C TRP A 176 -5.70 25.36 -6.71
N ASN A 177 -5.30 26.63 -6.82
CA ASN A 177 -4.85 27.26 -8.07
C ASN A 177 -3.32 27.22 -8.26
N ASP A 178 -2.55 26.53 -7.41
CA ASP A 178 -1.08 26.51 -7.50
C ASP A 178 -0.53 25.76 -8.73
N GLY A 179 -1.40 25.01 -9.43
CA GLY A 179 -1.09 24.28 -10.65
C GLY A 179 -0.17 23.07 -10.49
N LYS A 180 0.14 22.67 -9.24
CA LYS A 180 1.05 21.57 -8.96
C LYS A 180 0.35 20.20 -8.97
N PHE A 181 -0.89 20.18 -8.45
CA PHE A 181 -1.68 18.95 -8.31
C PHE A 181 -3.16 19.23 -8.59
N THR A 182 -3.89 18.16 -8.90
CA THR A 182 -5.34 18.15 -8.73
C THR A 182 -5.64 17.80 -7.29
N TYR A 183 -6.30 18.70 -6.56
CA TYR A 183 -6.54 18.56 -5.14
C TYR A 183 -7.94 18.06 -4.80
N ILE A 184 -8.07 17.46 -3.63
CA ILE A 184 -9.32 17.30 -2.89
C ILE A 184 -9.25 18.08 -1.58
N ILE A 185 -10.43 18.46 -1.07
CA ILE A 185 -10.60 19.15 0.20
C ILE A 185 -11.35 18.22 1.14
N GLN A 186 -10.81 18.00 2.33
CA GLN A 186 -11.38 17.08 3.33
C GLN A 186 -11.62 17.81 4.65
N GLU A 187 -12.55 17.30 5.45
CA GLU A 187 -12.62 17.73 6.85
C GLU A 187 -11.32 17.40 7.56
N LEU A 188 -10.91 18.27 8.48
CA LEU A 188 -9.72 18.01 9.31
C LEU A 188 -10.07 17.05 10.44
N MET A 189 -9.53 15.84 10.37
CA MET A 189 -9.70 14.83 11.42
C MET A 189 -8.70 15.08 12.56
N THR A 190 -9.19 15.22 13.80
CA THR A 190 -8.37 15.59 14.97
C THR A 190 -8.37 14.54 16.09
N GLY A 191 -9.14 13.46 15.96
CA GLY A 191 -9.31 12.45 17.01
C GLY A 191 -8.21 11.38 17.08
N GLY A 192 -7.17 11.50 16.26
CA GLY A 192 -6.08 10.53 16.16
C GLY A 192 -6.15 9.72 14.87
N ASP A 193 -5.02 9.08 14.54
CA ASP A 193 -4.90 8.20 13.38
C ASP A 193 -4.28 6.85 13.77
N CYS A 194 -4.61 5.84 12.99
CA CYS A 194 -4.05 4.51 13.12
C CYS A 194 -4.00 3.81 11.77
N ASP A 195 -3.19 2.76 11.68
CA ASP A 195 -3.03 1.95 10.49
C ASP A 195 -3.39 0.50 10.79
N ALA A 196 -3.83 -0.23 9.75
CA ALA A 196 -3.91 -1.68 9.80
C ALA A 196 -3.21 -2.29 8.59
N ASP A 197 -2.31 -3.24 8.84
CA ASP A 197 -1.86 -4.18 7.82
C ASP A 197 -2.88 -5.32 7.74
N VAL A 198 -3.44 -5.52 6.55
CA VAL A 198 -4.50 -6.50 6.29
C VAL A 198 -4.03 -7.48 5.23
N TYR A 199 -4.26 -8.76 5.45
CA TYR A 199 -4.12 -9.76 4.39
C TYR A 199 -5.49 -10.29 3.99
N VAL A 200 -5.86 -10.03 2.73
CA VAL A 200 -7.06 -10.59 2.12
C VAL A 200 -6.67 -11.86 1.36
N ASP A 201 -7.22 -12.98 1.80
CA ASP A 201 -6.93 -14.28 1.21
C ASP A 201 -7.30 -14.32 -0.28
N CYS A 202 -6.34 -14.71 -1.13
CA CYS A 202 -6.51 -14.65 -2.58
C CYS A 202 -7.47 -15.70 -3.15
N ILE A 203 -7.97 -16.62 -2.33
CA ILE A 203 -8.89 -17.69 -2.74
C ILE A 203 -10.29 -17.46 -2.18
N SER A 204 -10.42 -17.21 -0.88
CA SER A 204 -11.71 -16.94 -0.23
C SER A 204 -12.17 -15.49 -0.37
N HIS A 205 -11.26 -14.57 -0.74
CA HIS A 205 -11.49 -13.12 -0.85
C HIS A 205 -11.99 -12.49 0.46
N LYS A 206 -11.59 -13.05 1.60
CA LYS A 206 -11.90 -12.54 2.94
C LYS A 206 -10.64 -12.06 3.64
N PRO A 207 -10.70 -11.02 4.48
CA PRO A 207 -9.60 -10.68 5.36
C PRO A 207 -9.39 -11.83 6.35
N VAL A 208 -8.16 -12.30 6.45
CA VAL A 208 -7.77 -13.42 7.33
C VAL A 208 -6.72 -13.00 8.36
N ALA A 209 -6.06 -11.88 8.15
CA ALA A 209 -5.17 -11.26 9.13
C ALA A 209 -5.40 -9.76 9.14
N ILE A 210 -5.50 -9.18 10.33
CA ILE A 210 -5.59 -7.73 10.57
C ILE A 210 -4.65 -7.44 11.73
N PHE A 211 -3.62 -6.62 11.47
CA PHE A 211 -2.68 -6.14 12.47
C PHE A 211 -2.83 -4.63 12.60
N SER A 212 -3.33 -4.17 13.74
CA SER A 212 -3.55 -2.74 13.98
C SER A 212 -2.43 -2.11 14.80
N LYS A 213 -2.09 -0.87 14.45
CA LYS A 213 -1.00 -0.11 15.07
C LYS A 213 -1.32 1.38 15.13
N LYS A 214 -0.88 2.03 16.20
CA LYS A 214 -0.91 3.50 16.35
C LYS A 214 0.45 4.07 15.96
N LYS A 215 0.44 5.23 15.31
CA LYS A 215 1.65 5.96 14.95
C LYS A 215 2.19 6.71 16.19
N ILE A 216 3.43 6.41 16.58
CA ILE A 216 4.17 7.17 17.61
C ILE A 216 4.92 8.30 16.93
N GLU A 217 5.54 8.02 15.76
CA GLU A 217 6.30 8.99 15.00
C GLU A 217 6.17 8.69 13.51
N SER A 218 5.95 9.72 12.71
CA SER A 218 5.92 9.64 11.24
C SER A 218 7.10 10.38 10.63
N ARG A 219 7.65 9.82 9.54
CA ARG A 219 8.65 10.46 8.66
C ARG A 219 8.09 10.54 7.24
N ILE A 220 8.79 11.24 6.35
CA ILE A 220 8.42 11.25 4.94
C ILE A 220 8.31 9.81 4.42
N GLY A 221 7.12 9.46 3.95
CA GLY A 221 6.81 8.14 3.39
C GLY A 221 6.20 7.12 4.35
N GLY A 222 5.78 7.51 5.57
CA GLY A 222 5.00 6.66 6.47
C GLY A 222 5.40 6.68 7.94
N ALA A 223 4.80 5.80 8.72
CA ALA A 223 5.10 5.67 10.14
C ALA A 223 6.48 5.04 10.36
N SER A 224 7.32 5.69 11.16
CA SER A 224 8.67 5.23 11.51
C SER A 224 8.74 4.57 12.88
N LYS A 225 7.81 4.91 13.77
CA LYS A 225 7.64 4.23 15.07
C LYS A 225 6.15 3.97 15.28
N THR A 226 5.82 2.76 15.65
CA THR A 226 4.43 2.34 15.86
C THR A 226 4.33 1.44 17.10
N ILE A 227 3.14 1.37 17.68
CA ILE A 227 2.80 0.46 18.77
C ILE A 227 1.59 -0.37 18.38
N SER A 228 1.65 -1.69 18.58
CA SER A 228 0.52 -2.59 18.32
C SER A 228 -0.58 -2.41 19.36
N TYR A 229 -1.82 -2.56 18.91
CA TYR A 229 -2.99 -2.62 19.79
C TYR A 229 -4.07 -3.46 19.12
N LYS A 230 -5.09 -3.86 19.88
CA LYS A 230 -6.25 -4.56 19.37
C LYS A 230 -7.51 -3.75 19.64
N ASP A 231 -8.36 -3.64 18.64
CA ASP A 231 -9.70 -3.09 18.81
C ASP A 231 -10.69 -3.86 17.93
N PRO A 232 -11.57 -4.68 18.50
CA PRO A 232 -12.59 -5.40 17.75
C PRO A 232 -13.45 -4.50 16.86
N LYS A 233 -13.72 -3.25 17.25
CA LYS A 233 -14.47 -2.31 16.39
C LYS A 233 -13.71 -1.98 15.10
N LEU A 234 -12.37 -1.86 15.17
CA LEU A 234 -11.56 -1.65 13.98
C LEU A 234 -11.55 -2.89 13.10
N PHE A 235 -11.47 -4.08 13.70
CA PHE A 235 -11.49 -5.34 12.94
C PHE A 235 -12.82 -5.50 12.20
N ASP A 236 -13.95 -5.29 12.86
CA ASP A 236 -15.27 -5.32 12.25
C ASP A 236 -15.38 -4.29 11.11
N PHE A 237 -14.82 -3.09 11.31
CA PHE A 237 -14.84 -2.04 10.29
C PHE A 237 -13.95 -2.38 9.08
N VAL A 238 -12.78 -3.01 9.29
CA VAL A 238 -11.93 -3.51 8.20
C VAL A 238 -12.65 -4.61 7.41
N GLU A 239 -13.36 -5.52 8.10
CA GLU A 239 -14.17 -6.54 7.42
C GLU A 239 -15.31 -5.92 6.60
N GLU A 240 -15.98 -4.89 7.12
CA GLU A 240 -16.99 -4.11 6.39
C GLU A 240 -16.39 -3.48 5.11
N VAL A 241 -15.25 -2.80 5.21
CA VAL A 241 -14.52 -2.22 4.06
C VAL A 241 -14.16 -3.30 3.03
N CYS A 242 -13.60 -4.43 3.47
CA CYS A 242 -13.23 -5.52 2.59
C CYS A 242 -14.44 -6.18 1.91
N SER A 243 -15.63 -6.14 2.53
CA SER A 243 -16.84 -6.76 1.99
C SER A 243 -17.38 -6.06 0.74
N VAL A 244 -17.04 -4.80 0.53
CA VAL A 244 -17.51 -3.98 -0.60
C VAL A 244 -16.46 -3.75 -1.68
N LEU A 245 -15.24 -4.26 -1.49
CA LEU A 245 -14.11 -4.12 -2.41
C LEU A 245 -13.55 -5.50 -2.79
N GLU A 246 -13.06 -5.66 -4.02
CA GLU A 246 -12.40 -6.88 -4.47
C GLU A 246 -10.87 -6.78 -4.22
N LEU A 247 -10.51 -6.78 -2.92
CA LEU A 247 -9.11 -6.79 -2.48
C LEU A 247 -8.52 -8.21 -2.52
N ASN A 248 -7.19 -8.30 -2.69
CA ASN A 248 -6.45 -9.56 -2.67
C ASN A 248 -5.01 -9.32 -2.21
N GLY A 249 -4.50 -10.18 -1.35
CA GLY A 249 -3.15 -10.09 -0.83
C GLY A 249 -2.99 -9.01 0.23
N PRO A 250 -1.78 -8.44 0.38
CA PRO A 250 -1.48 -7.45 1.40
C PRO A 250 -2.12 -6.10 1.08
N CYS A 251 -2.67 -5.46 2.10
CA CYS A 251 -3.21 -4.11 2.06
C CYS A 251 -2.75 -3.34 3.29
N ASP A 252 -2.45 -2.07 3.12
CA ASP A 252 -2.14 -1.11 4.18
C ASP A 252 -3.29 -0.09 4.20
N MET A 253 -4.01 -0.02 5.30
CA MET A 253 -5.21 0.82 5.45
C MET A 253 -4.97 1.87 6.53
N ASP A 254 -5.22 3.13 6.18
CA ASP A 254 -5.12 4.27 7.09
C ASP A 254 -6.51 4.70 7.58
N PHE A 255 -6.65 4.93 8.88
CA PHE A 255 -7.89 5.32 9.52
C PHE A 255 -7.71 6.55 10.39
N PHE A 256 -8.77 7.36 10.46
CA PHE A 256 -8.93 8.36 11.51
C PHE A 256 -9.97 7.91 12.54
N ILE A 257 -9.84 8.45 13.75
CA ILE A 257 -10.80 8.24 14.83
C ILE A 257 -11.54 9.56 15.09
N LYS A 258 -12.88 9.52 15.11
CA LYS A 258 -13.73 10.65 15.45
C LYS A 258 -14.91 10.16 16.27
N ASP A 259 -15.11 10.72 17.45
CA ASP A 259 -16.19 10.36 18.37
C ASP A 259 -16.24 8.86 18.74
N GLY A 260 -15.07 8.21 18.79
CA GLY A 260 -14.93 6.77 19.08
C GLY A 260 -15.27 5.84 17.94
N GLU A 261 -15.46 6.38 16.73
CA GLU A 261 -15.72 5.63 15.50
C GLU A 261 -14.55 5.78 14.51
N TYR A 262 -14.35 4.75 13.69
CA TYR A 262 -13.33 4.72 12.66
C TYR A 262 -13.84 5.24 11.32
N TYR A 263 -13.00 6.00 10.63
CA TYR A 263 -13.23 6.54 9.30
C TYR A 263 -12.07 6.15 8.39
N LEU A 264 -12.35 5.50 7.28
CA LEU A 264 -11.31 5.15 6.32
C LEU A 264 -10.76 6.41 5.65
N SER A 265 -9.45 6.54 5.65
CA SER A 265 -8.71 7.63 5.00
C SER A 265 -8.13 7.23 3.65
N GLU A 266 -7.50 6.04 3.59
CA GLU A 266 -6.78 5.57 2.41
C GLU A 266 -6.61 4.04 2.46
N ILE A 267 -6.59 3.40 1.28
CA ILE A 267 -6.21 2.00 1.12
C ILE A 267 -5.04 1.95 0.13
N ASN A 268 -3.95 1.35 0.57
CA ASN A 268 -2.80 1.04 -0.26
C ASN A 268 -2.74 -0.48 -0.44
N PRO A 269 -3.26 -1.06 -1.54
CA PRO A 269 -3.37 -2.51 -1.69
C PRO A 269 -2.02 -3.15 -2.08
N ARG A 270 -1.08 -3.01 -1.19
CA ARG A 270 0.30 -3.52 -1.20
C ARG A 270 0.84 -3.57 0.23
N PHE A 271 2.04 -4.12 0.41
CA PHE A 271 2.72 -4.04 1.71
C PHE A 271 2.92 -2.61 2.18
N GLY A 272 2.42 -2.28 3.35
CA GLY A 272 2.68 -1.01 4.04
C GLY A 272 4.16 -0.79 4.35
N GLY A 273 4.59 0.47 4.49
CA GLY A 273 5.95 0.79 4.93
C GLY A 273 6.27 0.18 6.29
N ALA A 274 5.29 0.13 7.16
CA ALA A 274 5.38 -0.37 8.53
C ALA A 274 4.91 -1.83 8.70
N TYR A 275 4.68 -2.60 7.62
CA TYR A 275 4.34 -4.04 7.71
C TYR A 275 5.39 -4.85 8.49
N LEU A 276 6.64 -4.39 8.52
CA LEU A 276 7.70 -4.99 9.33
C LEU A 276 7.31 -5.17 10.81
N HIS A 277 6.39 -4.34 11.31
CA HIS A 277 5.84 -4.45 12.66
C HIS A 277 4.93 -5.67 12.78
N ALA A 278 4.02 -5.87 11.83
CA ALA A 278 3.14 -7.05 11.80
C ALA A 278 3.97 -8.35 11.78
N TYR A 279 4.97 -8.42 10.89
CA TYR A 279 5.88 -9.56 10.82
C TYR A 279 6.63 -9.78 12.14
N GLY A 280 7.22 -8.73 12.70
CA GLY A 280 7.94 -8.79 13.98
C GLY A 280 7.07 -9.15 15.18
N ALA A 281 5.77 -8.90 15.13
CA ALA A 281 4.78 -9.30 16.13
C ALA A 281 4.18 -10.70 15.86
N GLY A 282 4.67 -11.44 14.85
CA GLY A 282 4.26 -12.80 14.54
C GLY A 282 3.13 -12.93 13.50
N VAL A 283 2.67 -11.82 12.90
CA VAL A 283 1.65 -11.86 11.83
C VAL A 283 2.35 -11.99 10.47
N ASP A 284 2.58 -13.22 10.06
CA ASP A 284 3.39 -13.57 8.90
C ASP A 284 2.55 -13.74 7.62
N PHE A 285 2.46 -12.66 6.82
CA PHE A 285 1.79 -12.70 5.52
C PHE A 285 2.51 -13.58 4.48
N VAL A 286 3.80 -13.86 4.67
CA VAL A 286 4.54 -14.72 3.74
C VAL A 286 3.97 -16.12 3.74
N GLN A 287 3.67 -16.68 4.92
CA GLN A 287 3.05 -18.00 5.04
C GLN A 287 1.65 -18.03 4.43
N LEU A 288 0.88 -16.93 4.57
CA LEU A 288 -0.44 -16.81 3.95
C LEU A 288 -0.34 -16.79 2.42
N ILE A 289 0.66 -16.09 1.87
CA ILE A 289 0.96 -16.07 0.43
C ILE A 289 1.34 -17.46 -0.06
N LEU A 290 2.23 -18.16 0.64
CA LEU A 290 2.66 -19.52 0.27
C LEU A 290 1.47 -20.49 0.25
N ASN A 291 0.56 -20.40 1.22
CA ASN A 291 -0.66 -21.19 1.21
C ASN A 291 -1.50 -20.91 -0.05
N ASN A 292 -1.71 -19.63 -0.40
CA ASN A 292 -2.46 -19.25 -1.59
C ASN A 292 -1.77 -19.69 -2.89
N ILE A 293 -0.44 -19.61 -2.99
CA ILE A 293 0.34 -20.17 -4.12
C ILE A 293 0.04 -21.68 -4.30
N HIS A 294 -0.14 -22.39 -3.20
CA HIS A 294 -0.43 -23.84 -3.21
C HIS A 294 -1.93 -24.16 -3.30
N GLY A 295 -2.79 -23.16 -3.55
CA GLY A 295 -4.23 -23.36 -3.67
C GLY A 295 -4.93 -23.65 -2.35
N LYS A 296 -4.32 -23.31 -1.21
CA LYS A 296 -4.88 -23.48 0.13
C LYS A 296 -5.51 -22.19 0.62
N VAL A 297 -6.76 -22.27 1.07
CA VAL A 297 -7.45 -21.19 1.77
C VAL A 297 -6.83 -21.02 3.15
N ASN A 298 -6.58 -19.77 3.54
CA ASN A 298 -6.07 -19.44 4.87
C ASN A 298 -7.21 -19.41 5.91
N HIS A 299 -6.90 -19.85 7.12
CA HIS A 299 -7.76 -19.63 8.29
C HIS A 299 -7.52 -18.23 8.86
N SER A 300 -8.56 -17.68 9.49
CA SER A 300 -8.45 -16.36 10.14
C SER A 300 -7.48 -16.41 11.33
N ILE A 301 -6.58 -15.45 11.37
CA ILE A 301 -5.66 -15.14 12.47
C ILE A 301 -5.82 -13.67 12.91
N ILE A 302 -7.01 -13.09 12.72
CA ILE A 302 -7.32 -11.71 13.10
C ILE A 302 -7.15 -11.54 14.60
N GLY A 303 -6.33 -10.58 15.01
CA GLY A 303 -6.03 -10.31 16.42
C GLY A 303 -5.13 -11.35 17.11
N ASP A 304 -4.56 -12.31 16.37
CA ASP A 304 -3.62 -13.30 16.92
C ASP A 304 -2.19 -12.74 16.94
N TYR A 305 -1.97 -11.72 17.79
CA TYR A 305 -0.67 -11.09 18.04
C TYR A 305 -0.67 -10.43 19.41
N GLU A 306 0.50 -10.06 19.92
CA GLU A 306 0.64 -9.38 21.20
C GLU A 306 0.44 -7.87 21.06
N GLU A 307 -0.25 -7.25 22.04
CA GLU A 307 -0.37 -5.78 22.12
C GLU A 307 0.88 -5.16 22.76
N ASP A 308 0.98 -3.85 22.66
CA ASP A 308 2.06 -3.04 23.24
C ASP A 308 3.47 -3.37 22.72
N ILE A 309 3.57 -4.08 21.60
CA ILE A 309 4.83 -4.25 20.88
C ILE A 309 5.16 -2.95 20.16
N ILE A 310 6.39 -2.48 20.30
CA ILE A 310 6.85 -1.24 19.65
C ILE A 310 7.82 -1.58 18.52
N MET A 311 7.51 -1.11 17.33
CA MET A 311 8.44 -1.10 16.20
C MET A 311 9.12 0.27 16.09
N MET A 312 10.42 0.26 15.91
CA MET A 312 11.24 1.46 15.67
C MET A 312 12.11 1.21 14.43
N MET A 313 11.86 1.98 13.38
CA MET A 313 12.73 1.97 12.19
C MET A 313 14.02 2.75 12.45
N PHE A 314 15.11 2.25 11.93
CA PHE A 314 16.40 2.94 11.89
C PHE A 314 16.99 2.84 10.48
N ASP A 315 17.93 3.72 10.17
CA ASP A 315 18.59 3.73 8.87
C ASP A 315 19.71 2.70 8.84
N ASP A 316 19.82 2.00 7.70
CA ASP A 316 20.91 1.08 7.39
C ASP A 316 21.49 1.42 6.00
N VAL A 317 22.68 0.94 5.68
CA VAL A 317 23.40 1.31 4.46
C VAL A 317 23.90 0.09 3.69
N VAL A 318 23.87 0.19 2.36
CA VAL A 318 24.50 -0.76 1.44
C VAL A 318 25.71 -0.10 0.81
N ILE A 319 26.89 -0.71 0.98
CA ILE A 319 28.15 -0.21 0.40
C ILE A 319 28.62 -1.22 -0.64
N LYS A 320 28.70 -0.78 -1.90
CA LYS A 320 29.10 -1.61 -3.05
C LYS A 320 30.07 -0.87 -3.97
N LYS A 321 30.92 -1.64 -4.66
CA LYS A 321 31.73 -1.09 -5.76
C LYS A 321 30.83 -0.82 -6.97
N LYS A 322 31.16 0.20 -7.77
CA LYS A 322 30.43 0.49 -9.02
C LYS A 322 30.37 -0.72 -9.96
N SER A 323 31.41 -1.56 -9.97
CA SER A 323 31.47 -2.78 -10.78
C SER A 323 30.52 -3.90 -10.35
N GLU A 324 29.94 -3.81 -9.14
CA GLU A 324 28.94 -4.76 -8.63
C GLU A 324 27.51 -4.34 -8.96
N LEU A 325 27.31 -3.14 -9.52
CA LEU A 325 25.98 -2.65 -9.92
C LEU A 325 25.57 -3.31 -11.23
N LEU A 326 24.26 -3.56 -11.37
CA LEU A 326 23.70 -3.98 -12.64
C LEU A 326 23.98 -2.91 -13.70
N SER A 327 24.37 -3.34 -14.90
CA SER A 327 24.53 -2.43 -16.02
C SER A 327 23.16 -1.92 -16.46
N SER A 328 22.93 -0.61 -16.35
CA SER A 328 21.79 0.05 -16.96
C SER A 328 22.20 0.64 -18.31
N GLN A 329 21.25 0.77 -19.24
CA GLN A 329 21.45 1.57 -20.46
C GLN A 329 21.59 3.08 -20.14
N PHE A 330 21.30 3.46 -18.90
CA PHE A 330 21.47 4.83 -18.41
C PHE A 330 22.87 4.97 -17.78
N GLN A 331 23.67 5.85 -18.34
CA GLN A 331 24.91 6.28 -17.71
C GLN A 331 24.57 6.90 -16.35
N LEU A 332 24.94 6.20 -15.26
CA LEU A 332 25.04 6.85 -13.96
C LEU A 332 26.12 7.93 -14.09
N LEU A 333 25.76 9.15 -13.71
CA LEU A 333 26.58 10.37 -13.70
C LEU A 333 28.02 10.15 -13.29
#